data_3e92ba4089ca9993bb064327abb65a80
#
_entry.id   3e92ba4089ca9993bb064327abb65a80
#
_cell.length_a   1.000
_cell.length_b   1.000
_cell.length_c   1.000
_cell.angle_alpha   90.00
_cell.angle_beta   90.00
_cell.angle_gamma   90.00
#
_symmetry.space_group_name_H-M   'P 1'
#
loop_
_entity.id
_entity.type
_entity.pdbx_description
1 polymer ?
#
loop_
_entity_poly.entity_id
_entity_poly.type
_entity_poly.pdbx_seq_one_letter_code
_entity_poly.pdbx_strand_id
1 'polypeptide(L)'
;MEENQSSQTSTETAPETPESQESGKDMMNKYLWVVGLIVVLGLGYYLVKGRTQAPATSEVTEEGPATVPGEKNLVLVTDYEAGKTATVARVVLEKPGYVMIHEDLSGKPGAIIGTSALLPVGESSDVVVNLKRASKNGEVLYAMLHTDDGDGKFNATADNPITDSQG
;
A
#
# COMPACT_ATOMS: atom_id res chain seq x y z
N MET A 1 -13.96 -77.44 33.55
CA MET A 1 -12.91 -77.72 34.57
C MET A 1 -12.40 -76.38 34.95
N GLU A 2 -12.98 -75.91 35.91
CA GLU A 2 -12.52 -75.77 37.30
C GLU A 2 -11.66 -74.56 37.45
N GLU A 3 -12.20 -73.60 38.10
CA GLU A 3 -12.17 -73.36 39.59
C GLU A 3 -10.84 -72.62 39.90
N ASN A 4 -10.73 -71.60 40.67
CA ASN A 4 -11.39 -71.28 41.91
C ASN A 4 -10.87 -69.95 42.45
N GLN A 5 -11.73 -69.12 43.00
CA GLN A 5 -11.65 -68.53 44.32
C GLN A 5 -10.28 -67.95 44.74
N SER A 6 -10.15 -66.92 45.44
CA SER A 6 -10.89 -66.35 46.56
C SER A 6 -10.21 -65.11 47.14
N SER A 7 -10.98 -64.11 47.50
CA SER A 7 -10.94 -63.38 48.78
C SER A 7 -9.61 -62.74 49.26
N GLN A 8 -9.56 -61.55 49.64
CA GLN A 8 -9.98 -60.87 50.85
C GLN A 8 -9.32 -59.49 50.93
N THR A 9 -10.09 -58.52 51.11
CA THR A 9 -10.17 -57.57 52.22
C THR A 9 -8.86 -57.18 52.88
N SER A 10 -8.52 -55.92 52.78
CA SER A 10 -8.07 -55.19 53.96
C SER A 10 -8.23 -53.66 53.66
N THR A 11 -9.09 -53.13 54.44
CA THR A 11 -9.29 -51.75 54.80
C THR A 11 -8.00 -51.15 55.31
N GLU A 12 -7.49 -50.09 54.78
CA GLU A 12 -6.61 -49.19 55.51
C GLU A 12 -6.88 -47.72 55.13
N THR A 13 -7.21 -47.07 56.14
CA THR A 13 -7.57 -45.69 56.37
C THR A 13 -6.60 -44.70 55.78
N ALA A 14 -7.16 -43.68 55.15
CA ALA A 14 -6.47 -42.45 54.74
C ALA A 14 -5.84 -41.68 55.90
N PRO A 15 -4.83 -40.89 55.66
CA PRO A 15 -4.72 -39.61 56.33
C PRO A 15 -5.10 -38.48 55.42
N GLU A 16 -6.03 -37.71 55.89
CA GLU A 16 -6.42 -36.43 55.38
C GLU A 16 -5.20 -35.47 55.34
N THR A 17 -4.87 -34.98 54.21
CA THR A 17 -3.96 -33.84 54.07
C THR A 17 -4.78 -32.56 54.14
N PRO A 18 -4.43 -31.62 55.01
CA PRO A 18 -5.22 -30.40 55.17
C PRO A 18 -5.16 -29.54 53.90
N GLU A 19 -6.32 -29.20 53.40
CA GLU A 19 -6.57 -28.13 52.45
C GLU A 19 -5.94 -26.85 53.00
N SER A 20 -4.80 -26.45 52.41
CA SER A 20 -4.30 -25.11 52.59
C SER A 20 -5.19 -24.17 51.78
N GLN A 21 -6.12 -23.53 52.46
CA GLN A 21 -6.79 -22.35 51.98
C GLN A 21 -5.74 -21.27 51.68
N GLU A 22 -5.22 -21.26 50.47
CA GLU A 22 -4.44 -20.14 49.97
C GLU A 22 -5.40 -18.96 49.77
N SER A 23 -5.27 -18.05 50.70
CA SER A 23 -6.07 -16.82 50.81
C SER A 23 -6.11 -16.06 49.50
N GLY A 24 -7.32 -15.93 48.93
CA GLY A 24 -7.57 -15.16 47.68
C GLY A 24 -7.16 -13.67 47.72
N LYS A 25 -6.50 -13.26 48.78
CA LYS A 25 -5.95 -11.89 48.91
C LYS A 25 -4.60 -11.73 48.21
N ASP A 26 -3.80 -12.77 48.15
CA ASP A 26 -2.45 -12.67 47.52
C ASP A 26 -2.52 -12.71 46.00
N MET A 27 -3.50 -13.38 45.43
CA MET A 27 -3.73 -13.39 43.99
C MET A 27 -4.23 -12.02 43.50
N MET A 28 -5.14 -11.36 44.22
CA MET A 28 -5.70 -10.09 43.86
C MET A 28 -4.65 -8.98 43.89
N ASN A 29 -3.69 -9.06 44.82
CA ASN A 29 -2.62 -8.09 44.94
C ASN A 29 -1.59 -8.22 43.79
N LYS A 30 -1.37 -9.44 43.30
CA LYS A 30 -0.47 -9.74 42.21
C LYS A 30 -1.01 -9.23 40.86
N TYR A 31 -2.33 -9.36 40.64
CA TYR A 31 -2.98 -8.84 39.44
C TYR A 31 -3.13 -7.30 39.47
N LEU A 32 -3.32 -6.71 40.64
CA LEU A 32 -3.34 -5.25 40.79
C LEU A 32 -2.02 -4.61 40.36
N TRP A 33 -0.88 -5.23 40.63
CA TRP A 33 0.43 -4.77 40.19
C TRP A 33 0.58 -4.86 38.67
N VAL A 34 0.14 -5.96 38.08
CA VAL A 34 0.19 -6.17 36.61
C VAL A 34 -0.73 -5.20 35.89
N VAL A 35 -1.95 -4.99 36.39
CA VAL A 35 -2.89 -4.03 35.84
C VAL A 35 -2.34 -2.60 35.95
N GLY A 36 -1.76 -2.25 37.12
CA GLY A 36 -1.10 -0.96 37.30
C GLY A 36 0.03 -0.70 36.30
N LEU A 37 0.85 -1.74 36.03
CA LEU A 37 1.95 -1.63 35.08
C LEU A 37 1.46 -1.49 33.64
N ILE A 38 0.40 -2.17 33.25
CA ILE A 38 -0.24 -2.05 31.92
C ILE A 38 -0.82 -0.65 31.73
N VAL A 39 -1.48 -0.11 32.78
CA VAL A 39 -2.06 1.26 32.72
C VAL A 39 -0.96 2.30 32.59
N VAL A 40 0.15 2.15 33.33
CA VAL A 40 1.29 3.10 33.26
C VAL A 40 1.98 3.01 31.89
N LEU A 41 2.17 1.79 31.36
CA LEU A 41 2.77 1.61 30.02
C LEU A 41 1.82 2.08 28.92
N GLY A 42 0.51 1.84 29.06
CA GLY A 42 -0.50 2.29 28.11
C GLY A 42 -0.64 3.81 28.10
N LEU A 43 -0.66 4.43 29.29
CA LEU A 43 -0.72 5.89 29.43
C LEU A 43 0.58 6.55 28.94
N GLY A 44 1.73 5.96 29.26
CA GLY A 44 3.04 6.39 28.76
C GLY A 44 3.11 6.30 27.24
N TYR A 45 2.67 5.20 26.65
CA TYR A 45 2.60 5.04 25.20
C TYR A 45 1.64 6.04 24.54
N TYR A 46 0.49 6.30 25.17
CA TYR A 46 -0.48 7.27 24.67
C TYR A 46 0.06 8.70 24.75
N LEU A 47 0.76 9.06 25.83
CA LEU A 47 1.37 10.39 26.00
C LEU A 47 2.56 10.58 25.05
N VAL A 48 3.30 9.51 24.72
CA VAL A 48 4.41 9.60 23.75
C VAL A 48 3.88 9.67 22.33
N LYS A 49 2.80 8.94 21.99
CA LYS A 49 2.15 9.07 20.67
C LYS A 49 1.35 10.37 20.52
N GLY A 50 0.84 10.95 21.61
CA GLY A 50 0.14 12.22 21.56
C GLY A 50 1.05 13.45 21.48
N ARG A 51 2.35 13.28 21.65
CA ARG A 51 3.34 14.31 21.37
C ARG A 51 4.00 14.07 20.01
N THR A 52 3.20 14.09 18.95
CA THR A 52 3.71 14.63 17.71
C THR A 52 3.98 16.10 17.99
N GLN A 53 5.23 16.40 18.40
CA GLN A 53 5.74 17.72 18.18
C GLN A 53 5.46 18.02 16.72
N ALA A 54 4.62 19.03 16.49
CA ALA A 54 4.64 19.71 15.22
C ALA A 54 6.11 20.08 15.00
N PRO A 55 6.75 19.61 13.93
CA PRO A 55 8.03 20.14 13.56
C PRO A 55 7.82 21.65 13.43
N ALA A 56 8.69 22.42 14.08
CA ALA A 56 8.80 23.83 13.82
C ALA A 56 8.72 24.01 12.31
N THR A 57 7.71 24.70 11.86
CA THR A 57 7.56 25.19 10.50
C THR A 57 8.81 26.01 10.18
N SER A 58 9.86 25.35 9.70
CA SER A 58 10.59 25.90 8.59
C SER A 58 9.57 25.80 7.47
N GLU A 59 9.06 26.91 7.02
CA GLU A 59 8.47 27.04 5.69
C GLU A 59 9.56 26.61 4.69
N VAL A 60 9.75 25.29 4.54
CA VAL A 60 10.03 24.77 3.23
C VAL A 60 8.69 24.98 2.53
N THR A 61 8.59 26.09 1.83
CA THR A 61 7.72 26.16 0.67
C THR A 61 8.02 24.87 -0.08
N GLU A 62 7.17 23.85 0.08
CA GLU A 62 6.99 22.86 -0.97
C GLU A 62 6.50 23.68 -2.14
N GLU A 63 7.46 24.18 -2.93
CA GLU A 63 7.19 24.38 -4.34
C GLU A 63 6.82 22.97 -4.81
N GLY A 64 5.52 22.65 -4.76
CA GLY A 64 4.95 21.65 -5.62
C GLY A 64 5.52 21.90 -7.00
N PRO A 65 5.79 20.87 -7.80
CA PRO A 65 6.49 21.06 -9.08
C PRO A 65 5.89 22.26 -9.77
N ALA A 66 6.76 23.29 -9.94
CA ALA A 66 6.33 24.60 -10.40
C ALA A 66 5.58 24.37 -11.71
N THR A 67 4.27 24.60 -11.68
CA THR A 67 3.46 24.65 -12.89
C THR A 67 4.04 25.80 -13.70
N VAL A 68 4.87 25.48 -14.68
CA VAL A 68 5.38 26.48 -15.60
C VAL A 68 4.15 27.00 -16.34
N PRO A 69 3.79 28.30 -16.19
CA PRO A 69 2.62 28.81 -16.85
C PRO A 69 2.80 28.68 -18.36
N GLY A 70 2.00 27.84 -19.02
CA GLY A 70 2.03 27.61 -20.45
C GLY A 70 2.39 26.18 -20.89
N GLU A 71 2.78 25.29 -19.99
CA GLU A 71 2.94 23.85 -20.36
C GLU A 71 1.57 23.24 -20.62
N LYS A 72 1.40 22.79 -21.85
CA LYS A 72 0.18 22.14 -22.33
C LYS A 72 0.54 20.75 -22.79
N ASN A 73 -0.24 19.76 -22.33
CA ASN A 73 -0.09 18.37 -22.76
C ASN A 73 1.37 17.86 -22.69
N LEU A 74 1.89 17.80 -21.45
CA LEU A 74 3.24 17.34 -21.17
C LEU A 74 3.22 15.92 -20.60
N VAL A 75 4.14 15.08 -21.02
CA VAL A 75 4.47 13.80 -20.36
C VAL A 75 5.96 13.76 -20.04
N LEU A 76 6.30 13.57 -18.77
CA LEU A 76 7.66 13.40 -18.30
C LEU A 76 7.84 11.99 -17.75
N VAL A 77 8.73 11.24 -18.37
CA VAL A 77 9.08 9.88 -17.95
C VAL A 77 10.53 9.87 -17.49
N THR A 78 10.81 9.15 -16.43
CA THR A 78 12.17 8.81 -16.00
C THR A 78 12.40 7.32 -16.23
N ASP A 79 13.65 6.90 -16.32
CA ASP A 79 13.98 5.48 -16.39
C ASP A 79 13.41 4.75 -15.17
N TYR A 80 12.87 3.55 -15.38
CA TYR A 80 12.28 2.73 -14.34
C TYR A 80 12.72 1.27 -14.47
N GLU A 81 12.58 0.53 -13.40
CA GLU A 81 12.89 -0.90 -13.39
C GLU A 81 11.91 -1.69 -14.27
N ALA A 82 12.45 -2.66 -15.01
CA ALA A 82 11.62 -3.53 -15.82
C ALA A 82 10.61 -4.32 -14.98
N GLY A 83 9.38 -4.43 -15.46
CA GLY A 83 8.31 -5.05 -14.71
C GLY A 83 6.95 -4.97 -15.39
N LYS A 84 5.91 -5.21 -14.62
CA LYS A 84 4.51 -5.14 -15.08
C LYS A 84 3.86 -3.76 -14.93
N THR A 85 4.60 -2.79 -14.44
CA THR A 85 4.13 -1.42 -14.26
C THR A 85 5.15 -0.45 -14.82
N ALA A 86 4.69 0.65 -15.39
CA ALA A 86 5.50 1.80 -15.72
C ALA A 86 5.01 2.99 -14.89
N THR A 87 5.91 3.81 -14.38
CA THR A 87 5.55 5.02 -13.65
C THR A 87 5.95 6.24 -14.48
N VAL A 88 4.98 7.10 -14.71
CA VAL A 88 5.18 8.39 -15.40
C VAL A 88 5.25 9.47 -14.33
N ALA A 89 6.39 10.15 -14.26
CA ALA A 89 6.69 11.06 -13.15
C ALA A 89 5.73 12.27 -13.12
N ARG A 90 5.40 12.81 -14.30
CA ARG A 90 4.52 13.98 -14.40
C ARG A 90 3.75 13.98 -15.71
N VAL A 91 2.48 14.32 -15.62
CA VAL A 91 1.58 14.49 -16.76
C VAL A 91 0.84 15.81 -16.60
N VAL A 92 0.75 16.61 -17.64
CA VAL A 92 -0.11 17.81 -17.70
C VAL A 92 -1.06 17.66 -18.87
N LEU A 93 -2.36 17.81 -18.63
CA LEU A 93 -3.40 17.66 -19.64
C LEU A 93 -4.29 18.90 -19.71
N GLU A 94 -4.59 19.39 -20.92
CA GLU A 94 -5.59 20.44 -21.16
C GLU A 94 -7.04 19.92 -21.15
N LYS A 95 -7.23 18.64 -21.42
CA LYS A 95 -8.50 17.92 -21.39
C LYS A 95 -8.29 16.59 -20.68
N PRO A 96 -9.34 15.97 -20.12
CA PRO A 96 -9.23 14.62 -19.60
C PRO A 96 -8.66 13.67 -20.65
N GLY A 97 -7.87 12.68 -20.21
CA GLY A 97 -7.24 11.76 -21.14
C GLY A 97 -6.42 10.68 -20.45
N TYR A 98 -5.57 10.03 -21.20
CA TYR A 98 -4.83 8.85 -20.77
C TYR A 98 -3.35 8.97 -21.11
N VAL A 99 -2.53 8.27 -20.33
CA VAL A 99 -1.16 7.93 -20.71
C VAL A 99 -1.17 6.52 -21.28
N MET A 100 -0.65 6.38 -22.50
CA MET A 100 -0.45 5.09 -23.16
C MET A 100 1.01 4.74 -23.19
N ILE A 101 1.32 3.48 -22.90
CA ILE A 101 2.66 2.93 -23.11
C ILE A 101 2.64 2.07 -24.36
N HIS A 102 3.48 2.42 -25.31
CA HIS A 102 3.67 1.72 -26.57
C HIS A 102 5.01 0.98 -26.56
N GLU A 103 5.05 -0.17 -27.21
CA GLU A 103 6.33 -0.83 -27.52
C GLU A 103 7.03 -0.13 -28.69
N ASP A 104 8.35 -0.35 -28.78
CA ASP A 104 9.11 0.15 -29.93
C ASP A 104 8.83 -0.67 -31.18
N LEU A 105 8.51 0.01 -32.25
CA LEU A 105 8.40 -0.56 -33.59
C LEU A 105 9.39 0.17 -34.52
N SER A 106 10.65 -0.28 -34.49
CA SER A 106 11.70 0.30 -35.34
C SER A 106 11.91 1.80 -35.14
N GLY A 107 11.98 2.25 -33.88
CA GLY A 107 12.19 3.65 -33.51
C GLY A 107 10.93 4.50 -33.54
N LYS A 108 9.75 3.88 -33.54
CA LYS A 108 8.44 4.56 -33.50
C LYS A 108 7.51 3.88 -32.50
N PRO A 109 6.51 4.58 -31.97
CA PRO A 109 5.48 3.98 -31.15
C PRO A 109 4.74 2.86 -31.92
N GLY A 110 4.72 1.68 -31.37
CA GLY A 110 4.06 0.50 -31.91
C GLY A 110 2.75 0.19 -31.15
N ALA A 111 2.51 -1.09 -30.86
CA ALA A 111 1.30 -1.51 -30.18
C ALA A 111 1.21 -0.99 -28.74
N ILE A 112 -0.01 -0.71 -28.28
CA ILE A 112 -0.29 -0.28 -26.90
C ILE A 112 -0.18 -1.48 -25.97
N ILE A 113 0.79 -1.42 -25.06
CA ILE A 113 1.01 -2.43 -24.03
C ILE A 113 0.59 -1.99 -22.63
N GLY A 114 0.22 -0.73 -22.45
CA GLY A 114 -0.28 -0.22 -21.17
C GLY A 114 -1.17 1.00 -21.34
N THR A 115 -2.12 1.16 -20.42
CA THR A 115 -3.06 2.29 -20.38
C THR A 115 -3.23 2.71 -18.93
N SER A 116 -3.15 4.01 -18.63
CA SER A 116 -3.45 4.56 -17.31
C SER A 116 -4.95 4.51 -17.02
N ALA A 117 -5.34 4.82 -15.78
CA ALA A 117 -6.68 5.32 -15.52
C ALA A 117 -6.91 6.66 -16.24
N LEU A 118 -8.19 7.07 -16.39
CA LEU A 118 -8.52 8.39 -16.87
C LEU A 118 -7.91 9.46 -15.96
N LEU A 119 -7.16 10.38 -16.51
CA LEU A 119 -6.54 11.50 -15.82
C LEU A 119 -7.37 12.77 -16.00
N PRO A 120 -7.52 13.59 -14.96
CA PRO A 120 -8.22 14.87 -15.05
C PRO A 120 -7.40 15.90 -15.80
N VAL A 121 -8.05 17.02 -16.09
CA VAL A 121 -7.37 18.25 -16.55
C VAL A 121 -6.39 18.73 -15.50
N GLY A 122 -5.25 19.25 -15.93
CA GLY A 122 -4.18 19.76 -15.08
C GLY A 122 -3.09 18.74 -14.85
N GLU A 123 -2.40 18.87 -13.74
CA GLU A 123 -1.23 18.07 -13.40
C GLU A 123 -1.58 16.81 -12.63
N SER A 124 -0.92 15.72 -12.99
CA SER A 124 -0.93 14.44 -12.28
C SER A 124 0.51 13.97 -12.12
N SER A 125 0.89 13.53 -10.92
CA SER A 125 2.23 13.01 -10.63
C SER A 125 2.18 11.51 -10.33
N ASP A 126 3.31 10.83 -10.55
CA ASP A 126 3.50 9.41 -10.23
C ASP A 126 2.41 8.50 -10.82
N VAL A 127 2.04 8.77 -12.07
CA VAL A 127 0.99 8.03 -12.77
C VAL A 127 1.45 6.60 -13.05
N VAL A 128 0.83 5.63 -12.41
CA VAL A 128 1.13 4.21 -12.59
C VAL A 128 0.31 3.65 -13.75
N VAL A 129 1.02 3.05 -14.70
CA VAL A 129 0.43 2.37 -15.86
C VAL A 129 0.67 0.87 -15.77
N ASN A 130 -0.38 0.08 -15.72
CA ASN A 130 -0.28 -1.38 -15.74
C ASN A 130 -0.03 -1.87 -17.16
N LEU A 131 1.01 -2.70 -17.34
CA LEU A 131 1.38 -3.24 -18.63
C LEU A 131 0.72 -4.61 -18.86
N LYS A 132 0.27 -4.87 -20.06
CA LYS A 132 -0.30 -6.16 -20.49
C LYS A 132 0.75 -7.29 -20.44
N ARG A 133 2.02 -6.95 -20.60
CA ARG A 133 3.17 -7.81 -20.41
C ARG A 133 4.24 -7.10 -19.58
N ALA A 134 5.12 -7.85 -18.96
CA ALA A 134 6.28 -7.25 -18.33
C ALA A 134 7.23 -6.63 -19.38
N SER A 135 7.75 -5.45 -19.08
CA SER A 135 8.88 -4.88 -19.82
C SER A 135 10.18 -5.60 -19.44
N LYS A 136 11.21 -5.43 -20.26
CA LYS A 136 12.53 -6.05 -20.08
C LYS A 136 13.59 -4.97 -19.86
N ASN A 137 14.68 -5.32 -19.21
CA ASN A 137 15.82 -4.41 -19.04
C ASN A 137 16.37 -3.98 -20.41
N GLY A 138 16.53 -2.68 -20.61
CA GLY A 138 17.01 -2.11 -21.86
C GLY A 138 15.95 -2.05 -22.98
N GLU A 139 14.71 -2.38 -22.70
CA GLU A 139 13.60 -2.23 -23.64
C GLU A 139 13.22 -0.76 -23.80
N VAL A 140 13.10 -0.30 -25.03
CA VAL A 140 12.60 1.03 -25.34
C VAL A 140 11.08 1.00 -25.38
N LEU A 141 10.45 1.91 -24.65
CA LEU A 141 9.01 2.11 -24.64
C LEU A 141 8.71 3.59 -24.86
N TYR A 142 7.55 3.90 -25.41
CA TYR A 142 7.09 5.27 -25.62
C TYR A 142 5.87 5.55 -24.74
N ALA A 143 5.92 6.65 -24.01
CA ALA A 143 4.76 7.18 -23.30
C ALA A 143 4.11 8.25 -24.16
N MET A 144 2.83 8.09 -24.46
CA MET A 144 2.06 9.04 -25.27
C MET A 144 0.79 9.46 -24.52
N LEU A 145 0.39 10.72 -24.74
CA LEU A 145 -0.89 11.23 -24.24
C LEU A 145 -1.98 10.99 -25.27
N HIS A 146 -3.14 10.58 -24.81
CA HIS A 146 -4.36 10.45 -25.61
C HIS A 146 -5.49 11.24 -24.98
N THR A 147 -6.33 11.88 -25.80
CA THR A 147 -7.55 12.53 -25.30
C THR A 147 -8.61 11.49 -24.95
N ASP A 148 -9.51 11.82 -24.05
CA ASP A 148 -10.77 11.11 -23.84
C ASP A 148 -11.85 11.76 -24.72
N ASP A 149 -12.66 10.97 -25.42
CA ASP A 149 -13.79 11.45 -26.23
C ASP A 149 -14.99 11.92 -25.38
N GLY A 150 -14.91 11.74 -24.05
CA GLY A 150 -15.90 12.15 -23.06
C GLY A 150 -16.70 11.01 -22.47
N ASP A 151 -16.44 9.77 -22.86
CA ASP A 151 -17.16 8.59 -22.35
C ASP A 151 -16.46 7.96 -21.09
N GLY A 152 -15.24 8.41 -20.77
CA GLY A 152 -14.46 7.95 -19.63
C GLY A 152 -13.92 6.53 -19.76
N LYS A 153 -13.90 5.99 -20.98
CA LYS A 153 -13.41 4.65 -21.29
C LYS A 153 -12.42 4.69 -22.44
N PHE A 154 -11.25 4.12 -22.24
CA PHE A 154 -10.29 4.11 -23.33
C PHE A 154 -10.76 3.31 -24.54
N ASN A 155 -10.75 3.96 -25.71
CA ASN A 155 -10.99 3.40 -27.03
C ASN A 155 -9.97 3.91 -28.05
N ALA A 156 -9.07 3.05 -28.50
CA ALA A 156 -7.99 3.44 -29.42
C ALA A 156 -8.46 4.04 -30.76
N THR A 157 -9.74 3.91 -31.12
CA THR A 157 -10.30 4.48 -32.34
C THR A 157 -10.88 5.88 -32.12
N ALA A 158 -11.36 6.17 -30.92
CA ALA A 158 -12.01 7.43 -30.55
C ALA A 158 -11.03 8.37 -29.80
N ASP A 159 -10.21 7.80 -28.92
CA ASP A 159 -9.25 8.53 -28.10
C ASP A 159 -7.95 8.75 -28.86
N ASN A 160 -7.89 9.88 -29.55
CA ASN A 160 -6.77 10.16 -30.42
C ASN A 160 -5.50 10.55 -29.64
N PRO A 161 -4.31 10.20 -30.17
CA PRO A 161 -3.06 10.67 -29.59
C PRO A 161 -2.98 12.21 -29.68
N ILE A 162 -2.47 12.79 -28.61
CA ILE A 162 -2.15 14.22 -28.57
C ILE A 162 -0.77 14.39 -29.23
N THR A 163 -0.75 15.03 -30.38
CA THR A 163 0.49 15.41 -31.04
C THR A 163 0.74 16.91 -30.80
N ASP A 164 1.98 17.27 -30.44
CA ASP A 164 2.35 18.66 -30.45
C ASP A 164 2.45 19.17 -31.92
N SER A 165 2.25 20.44 -32.09
CA SER A 165 2.30 21.06 -33.42
C SER A 165 3.71 21.17 -34.03
N GLN A 166 4.69 20.48 -33.44
CA GLN A 166 6.09 20.47 -33.86
C GLN A 166 6.57 19.10 -34.36
N GLY A 167 5.69 18.09 -34.38
CA GLY A 167 5.99 16.73 -34.87
C GLY A 167 5.51 16.46 -36.27
#